data_afc4286fa01f40c46675658947d536a5
#
_entry.id   afc4286fa01f40c46675658947d536a5
#
_cell.length_a   1.000
_cell.length_b   1.000
_cell.length_c   1.000
_cell.angle_alpha   90.00
_cell.angle_beta   90.00
_cell.angle_gamma   90.00
#
_symmetry.space_group_name_H-M   'P 1'
#
loop_
_entity.id
_entity.type
_entity.pdbx_description
1 polymer ?
#
loop_
_entity_poly.entity_id
_entity_poly.type
_entity_poly.pdbx_seq_one_letter_code
_entity_poly.pdbx_strand_id
1 'polypeptide(L)'
;LRSAFVRKTPDNATDDQRLPSSPNAVVRLRQGFEQRFDRFREGPFRRFSRYSLKHRGVTLASALALAVVTAGLLAGGRLGFNFFPTPEPSVFYANASFVAGTDKRTVADFVREMQRSLTETESALGGDLVLNAVTTFGATQGAEGSSRNDDELGSMLVELKPSDQRSVRNVEFIREWRKRIDLPAGIDSLNINERQAGPPGRDVNVRLTGDNAEQLKRAADEVAQALSTLPGVLDVEDDMPWGREQLIYQVSAYGEALGLTTVELGRQLRAAFDGQIAQIYQDGRDEMEVRVQLPREQREQYSTLERMTIRVPDGRFVSLNQVMNLDHRQGFQALRHAEGKLAVEVTSALNTNVATTDDVLASLQAGPLPDIASRYGVRYSFEGRSADQ
;
A
#
# COMPACT_ATOMS: atom_id res chain seq x y z
N LEU A 1 57.63 17.26 -3.30
CA LEU A 1 57.48 18.73 -3.30
C LEU A 1 57.32 19.19 -1.84
N ARG A 2 58.39 19.77 -1.29
CA ARG A 2 58.47 20.47 -0.01
C ARG A 2 57.82 21.85 -0.14
N SER A 3 57.04 22.28 0.84
CA SER A 3 57.06 23.67 1.28
C SER A 3 56.59 23.75 2.73
N ALA A 4 57.56 24.17 3.55
CA ALA A 4 57.40 24.53 4.95
C ALA A 4 56.69 25.90 5.03
N PHE A 5 55.75 26.03 5.97
CA PHE A 5 55.35 27.34 6.50
C PHE A 5 55.70 27.36 8.00
N VAL A 6 56.83 27.93 8.32
CA VAL A 6 57.16 28.39 9.66
C VAL A 6 56.63 29.82 9.78
N ARG A 7 55.67 30.05 10.62
CA ARG A 7 55.27 31.38 11.07
C ARG A 7 55.87 31.65 12.42
N LYS A 8 56.86 32.52 12.45
CA LYS A 8 57.44 33.14 13.66
C LYS A 8 56.41 34.12 14.23
N THR A 9 56.09 33.99 15.49
CA THR A 9 55.41 34.99 16.30
C THR A 9 56.40 35.81 17.08
N PRO A 10 56.24 37.13 17.19
CA PRO A 10 57.16 37.94 18.02
C PRO A 10 56.76 37.89 19.49
N ASP A 11 57.78 37.86 20.33
CA ASP A 11 57.71 38.11 21.76
C ASP A 11 57.08 39.45 22.08
N ASN A 12 56.07 39.45 22.96
CA ASN A 12 55.80 40.61 23.81
C ASN A 12 55.45 40.09 25.22
N ALA A 13 56.35 40.31 26.09
CA ALA A 13 56.20 40.17 27.52
C ALA A 13 55.22 41.24 28.03
N THR A 14 54.14 40.81 28.67
CA THR A 14 53.49 41.55 29.75
C THR A 14 52.92 40.56 30.73
N ASP A 15 53.50 40.64 31.86
CA ASP A 15 53.19 40.08 33.17
C ASP A 15 51.69 40.26 33.50
N ASP A 16 50.92 39.14 33.61
CA ASP A 16 49.63 39.22 34.27
C ASP A 16 49.40 37.93 35.05
N GLN A 17 49.57 38.05 36.35
CA GLN A 17 49.30 37.00 37.33
C GLN A 17 47.85 36.61 37.29
N ARG A 18 47.50 35.51 36.61
CA ARG A 18 46.21 34.86 36.74
C ARG A 18 46.35 33.57 37.55
N LEU A 19 45.64 33.56 38.67
CA LEU A 19 45.38 32.44 39.54
C LEU A 19 45.06 31.16 38.77
N PRO A 20 45.44 29.96 39.23
CA PRO A 20 45.14 28.71 38.55
C PRO A 20 43.64 28.41 38.68
N SER A 21 42.92 28.66 37.63
CA SER A 21 41.54 28.18 37.51
C SER A 21 41.55 26.65 37.44
N SER A 22 40.83 26.00 38.32
CA SER A 22 40.64 24.55 38.34
C SER A 22 40.28 24.04 36.94
N PRO A 23 40.93 22.99 36.42
CA PRO A 23 40.65 22.51 35.07
C PRO A 23 39.21 22.03 34.99
N ASN A 24 38.43 22.68 34.12
CA ASN A 24 37.04 22.34 33.81
C ASN A 24 36.90 20.82 33.52
N ALA A 25 35.81 20.20 33.95
CA ALA A 25 35.57 18.75 33.80
C ALA A 25 35.80 18.28 32.35
N VAL A 26 35.52 19.12 31.36
CA VAL A 26 35.74 18.88 29.92
C VAL A 26 37.24 18.75 29.60
N VAL A 27 38.10 19.57 30.21
CA VAL A 27 39.57 19.51 30.03
C VAL A 27 40.14 18.22 30.61
N ARG A 28 39.64 17.78 31.76
CA ARG A 28 40.05 16.50 32.40
C ARG A 28 39.60 15.30 31.56
N LEU A 29 38.38 15.32 31.01
CA LEU A 29 37.89 14.28 30.11
C LEU A 29 38.72 14.20 28.82
N ARG A 30 39.05 15.35 28.23
CA ARG A 30 39.93 15.43 27.07
C ARG A 30 41.33 14.90 27.35
N GLN A 31 41.95 15.33 28.43
CA GLN A 31 43.26 14.85 28.83
C GLN A 31 43.26 13.34 29.15
N GLY A 32 42.20 12.83 29.78
CA GLY A 32 42.03 11.40 30.02
C GLY A 32 41.88 10.57 28.75
N PHE A 33 41.17 11.11 27.76
CA PHE A 33 41.01 10.51 26.43
C PHE A 33 42.36 10.54 25.68
N GLU A 34 43.05 11.68 25.64
CA GLU A 34 44.33 11.83 24.96
C GLU A 34 45.38 10.87 25.54
N GLN A 35 45.46 10.75 26.88
CA GLN A 35 46.38 9.80 27.52
C GLN A 35 46.06 8.33 27.21
N ARG A 36 44.77 7.95 27.12
CA ARG A 36 44.35 6.60 26.75
C ARG A 36 44.64 6.32 25.28
N PHE A 37 44.36 7.32 24.42
CA PHE A 37 44.64 7.22 22.99
C PHE A 37 46.13 7.12 22.69
N ASP A 38 46.96 7.94 23.33
CA ASP A 38 48.43 7.86 23.20
C ASP A 38 48.96 6.52 23.66
N ARG A 39 48.48 6.01 24.79
CA ARG A 39 48.86 4.67 25.30
C ARG A 39 48.46 3.55 24.32
N PHE A 40 47.31 3.66 23.70
CA PHE A 40 46.89 2.73 22.65
C PHE A 40 47.75 2.86 21.38
N ARG A 41 47.98 4.08 20.92
CA ARG A 41 48.79 4.37 19.74
C ARG A 41 50.24 3.90 19.88
N GLU A 42 50.86 4.23 20.99
CA GLU A 42 52.30 3.93 21.24
C GLU A 42 52.54 2.46 21.67
N GLY A 43 51.55 1.82 22.25
CA GLY A 43 51.65 0.43 22.72
C GLY A 43 51.12 -0.58 21.68
N PRO A 44 49.83 -0.96 21.79
CA PRO A 44 49.27 -2.04 20.98
C PRO A 44 49.27 -1.74 19.49
N PHE A 45 48.89 -0.52 19.10
CA PHE A 45 48.81 -0.15 17.68
C PHE A 45 50.17 -0.12 17.01
N ARG A 46 51.21 0.43 17.69
CA ARG A 46 52.57 0.44 17.16
C ARG A 46 53.16 -0.96 17.02
N ARG A 47 52.84 -1.89 17.95
CA ARG A 47 53.24 -3.30 17.82
C ARG A 47 52.57 -3.99 16.65
N PHE A 48 51.26 -3.78 16.51
CA PHE A 48 50.49 -4.30 15.40
C PHE A 48 51.00 -3.79 14.04
N SER A 49 51.22 -2.48 13.91
CA SER A 49 51.73 -1.87 12.67
C SER A 49 53.13 -2.40 12.31
N ARG A 50 54.04 -2.56 13.32
CA ARG A 50 55.35 -3.14 13.04
C ARG A 50 55.26 -4.62 12.65
N TYR A 51 54.38 -5.39 13.26
CA TYR A 51 54.15 -6.79 12.91
C TYR A 51 53.60 -6.91 11.47
N SER A 52 52.61 -6.09 11.12
CA SER A 52 52.01 -6.04 9.80
C SER A 52 53.02 -5.68 8.70
N LEU A 53 53.89 -4.69 8.98
CA LEU A 53 54.94 -4.29 8.04
C LEU A 53 56.06 -5.36 7.93
N LYS A 54 56.42 -6.03 9.06
CA LYS A 54 57.40 -7.10 9.07
C LYS A 54 56.92 -8.34 8.31
N HIS A 55 55.63 -8.66 8.43
CA HIS A 55 55.00 -9.82 7.77
C HIS A 55 54.01 -9.40 6.70
N ARG A 56 54.46 -8.51 5.79
CA ARG A 56 53.61 -7.92 4.74
C ARG A 56 52.83 -8.93 3.90
N GLY A 57 53.45 -10.11 3.64
CA GLY A 57 52.75 -11.17 2.87
C GLY A 57 51.56 -11.76 3.64
N VAL A 58 51.72 -12.02 4.95
CA VAL A 58 50.64 -12.53 5.80
C VAL A 58 49.53 -11.50 5.94
N THR A 59 49.88 -10.21 6.08
CA THR A 59 48.92 -9.14 6.20
C THR A 59 48.09 -8.98 4.91
N LEU A 60 48.74 -9.03 3.75
CA LEU A 60 48.04 -8.99 2.45
C LEU A 60 47.17 -10.23 2.24
N ALA A 61 47.69 -11.43 2.57
CA ALA A 61 46.92 -12.66 2.49
C ALA A 61 45.68 -12.65 3.41
N SER A 62 45.83 -12.13 4.64
CA SER A 62 44.71 -12.00 5.58
C SER A 62 43.67 -11.01 5.10
N ALA A 63 44.09 -9.88 4.52
CA ALA A 63 43.19 -8.88 3.97
C ALA A 63 42.41 -9.45 2.75
N LEU A 64 43.13 -10.18 1.87
CA LEU A 64 42.52 -10.84 0.73
C LEU A 64 41.53 -11.94 1.14
N ALA A 65 41.93 -12.77 2.13
CA ALA A 65 41.04 -13.79 2.68
C ALA A 65 39.78 -13.19 3.29
N LEU A 66 39.90 -12.08 4.03
CA LEU A 66 38.75 -11.38 4.59
C LEU A 66 37.86 -10.83 3.47
N ALA A 67 38.42 -10.24 2.40
CA ALA A 67 37.67 -9.74 1.26
C ALA A 67 36.93 -10.89 0.52
N VAL A 68 37.56 -12.04 0.34
CA VAL A 68 36.95 -13.24 -0.28
C VAL A 68 35.80 -13.78 0.59
N VAL A 69 36.01 -13.85 1.92
CA VAL A 69 34.94 -14.27 2.86
C VAL A 69 33.77 -13.31 2.83
N THR A 70 34.02 -11.99 2.81
CA THR A 70 32.97 -10.96 2.73
C THR A 70 32.21 -11.08 1.40
N ALA A 71 32.93 -11.20 0.29
CA ALA A 71 32.31 -11.40 -1.03
C ALA A 71 31.51 -12.71 -1.10
N GLY A 72 32.02 -13.79 -0.51
CA GLY A 72 31.31 -15.07 -0.42
C GLY A 72 30.05 -15.02 0.45
N LEU A 73 30.05 -14.24 1.53
CA LEU A 73 28.85 -14.04 2.37
C LEU A 73 27.78 -13.22 1.65
N LEU A 74 28.20 -12.20 0.87
CA LEU A 74 27.30 -11.40 0.05
C LEU A 74 26.74 -12.21 -1.11
N ALA A 75 27.59 -12.86 -1.89
CA ALA A 75 27.18 -13.67 -3.04
C ALA A 75 26.39 -14.93 -2.63
N GLY A 76 26.60 -15.43 -1.40
CA GLY A 76 25.85 -16.57 -0.84
C GLY A 76 24.46 -16.20 -0.29
N GLY A 77 24.01 -14.96 -0.43
CA GLY A 77 22.68 -14.52 0.04
C GLY A 77 22.48 -14.57 1.56
N ARG A 78 23.54 -14.84 2.33
CA ARG A 78 23.46 -14.93 3.80
C ARG A 78 23.43 -13.57 4.50
N LEU A 79 23.81 -12.52 3.80
CA LEU A 79 23.68 -11.13 4.23
C LEU A 79 22.71 -10.46 3.26
N GLY A 80 21.48 -10.24 3.68
CA GLY A 80 20.52 -9.43 2.94
C GLY A 80 21.07 -8.01 2.82
N PHE A 81 21.30 -7.54 1.59
CA PHE A 81 21.71 -6.15 1.34
C PHE A 81 20.47 -5.31 1.13
N ASN A 82 20.18 -4.39 2.05
CA ASN A 82 19.13 -3.40 1.86
C ASN A 82 19.79 -2.07 1.49
N PHE A 83 19.60 -1.64 0.25
CA PHE A 83 20.21 -0.41 -0.29
C PHE A 83 19.74 0.85 0.42
N PHE A 84 18.49 0.86 0.90
CA PHE A 84 17.92 1.95 1.67
C PHE A 84 17.40 1.44 3.02
N PRO A 85 18.24 1.37 4.06
CA PRO A 85 17.75 1.11 5.40
C PRO A 85 16.90 2.31 5.85
N THR A 86 15.59 2.18 5.75
CA THR A 86 14.67 3.20 6.23
C THR A 86 14.50 3.07 7.74
N PRO A 87 14.56 4.18 8.49
CA PRO A 87 14.15 4.15 9.88
C PRO A 87 12.68 3.72 9.95
N GLU A 88 12.32 3.01 11.00
CA GLU A 88 10.95 2.54 11.21
C GLU A 88 9.99 3.73 11.21
N PRO A 89 9.02 3.79 10.28
CA PRO A 89 8.11 4.92 10.20
C PRO A 89 7.16 4.97 11.39
N SER A 90 6.74 6.16 11.77
CA SER A 90 5.72 6.33 12.82
C SER A 90 4.29 6.19 12.29
N VAL A 91 4.10 6.26 10.98
CA VAL A 91 2.76 6.26 10.34
C VAL A 91 2.57 5.00 9.50
N PHE A 92 1.41 4.40 9.65
CA PHE A 92 0.92 3.34 8.78
C PHE A 92 -0.55 3.55 8.42
N TYR A 93 -0.98 2.91 7.34
CA TYR A 93 -2.32 2.98 6.80
C TYR A 93 -2.97 1.60 6.82
N ALA A 94 -4.18 1.52 7.35
CA ALA A 94 -5.04 0.35 7.18
C ALA A 94 -6.12 0.70 6.16
N ASN A 95 -6.16 -0.04 5.05
CA ASN A 95 -7.12 0.12 3.98
C ASN A 95 -8.00 -1.12 3.88
N ALA A 96 -9.29 -0.91 3.94
CA ALA A 96 -10.28 -1.95 3.75
C ALA A 96 -11.03 -1.72 2.43
N SER A 97 -11.17 -2.77 1.66
CA SER A 97 -11.99 -2.81 0.44
C SER A 97 -13.04 -3.88 0.61
N PHE A 98 -14.27 -3.57 0.27
CA PHE A 98 -15.38 -4.50 0.26
C PHE A 98 -15.76 -4.85 -1.17
N VAL A 99 -16.45 -5.98 -1.33
CA VAL A 99 -17.02 -6.34 -2.62
C VAL A 99 -17.97 -5.25 -3.11
N ALA A 100 -17.93 -4.98 -4.41
CA ALA A 100 -18.71 -3.93 -5.01
C ALA A 100 -20.21 -4.09 -4.72
N GLY A 101 -20.87 -2.99 -4.31
CA GLY A 101 -22.28 -2.97 -3.91
C GLY A 101 -22.54 -3.19 -2.40
N THR A 102 -21.48 -3.31 -1.60
CA THR A 102 -21.63 -3.36 -0.13
C THR A 102 -22.24 -2.07 0.41
N ASP A 103 -23.18 -2.18 1.35
CA ASP A 103 -23.83 -1.03 2.00
C ASP A 103 -22.80 -0.17 2.76
N LYS A 104 -22.88 1.13 2.59
CA LYS A 104 -22.04 2.12 3.32
C LYS A 104 -22.06 1.93 4.84
N ARG A 105 -23.18 1.44 5.41
CA ARG A 105 -23.28 1.16 6.84
C ARG A 105 -22.35 0.03 7.25
N THR A 106 -22.26 -1.04 6.44
CA THR A 106 -21.34 -2.15 6.69
C THR A 106 -19.89 -1.68 6.68
N VAL A 107 -19.53 -0.82 5.72
CA VAL A 107 -18.20 -0.20 5.67
C VAL A 107 -17.94 0.67 6.90
N ALA A 108 -18.92 1.49 7.29
CA ALA A 108 -18.80 2.36 8.46
C ALA A 108 -18.71 1.55 9.76
N ASP A 109 -19.44 0.46 9.89
CA ASP A 109 -19.36 -0.43 11.05
C ASP A 109 -17.99 -1.09 11.15
N PHE A 110 -17.43 -1.52 10.02
CA PHE A 110 -16.08 -2.08 9.99
C PHE A 110 -15.00 -1.06 10.33
N VAL A 111 -15.11 0.18 9.87
CA VAL A 111 -14.16 1.24 10.25
C VAL A 111 -14.21 1.49 11.77
N ARG A 112 -15.40 1.41 12.40
CA ARG A 112 -15.51 1.48 13.86
C ARG A 112 -14.90 0.23 14.55
N GLU A 113 -15.04 -0.95 13.93
CA GLU A 113 -14.39 -2.17 14.40
C GLU A 113 -12.86 -2.05 14.37
N MET A 114 -12.28 -1.50 13.29
CA MET A 114 -10.85 -1.20 13.23
C MET A 114 -10.42 -0.26 14.36
N GLN A 115 -11.22 0.74 14.68
CA GLN A 115 -10.93 1.68 15.78
C GLN A 115 -11.01 1.00 17.15
N ARG A 116 -12.04 0.15 17.39
CA ARG A 116 -12.19 -0.64 18.61
C ARG A 116 -10.97 -1.54 18.82
N SER A 117 -10.66 -2.34 17.82
CA SER A 117 -9.54 -3.29 17.86
C SER A 117 -8.18 -2.61 17.99
N LEU A 118 -8.01 -1.39 17.43
CA LEU A 118 -6.82 -0.56 17.63
C LEU A 118 -6.63 -0.19 19.10
N THR A 119 -7.69 0.31 19.75
CA THR A 119 -7.67 0.70 21.16
C THR A 119 -7.38 -0.49 22.09
N GLU A 120 -7.95 -1.65 21.79
CA GLU A 120 -7.68 -2.88 22.52
C GLU A 120 -6.23 -3.36 22.33
N THR A 121 -5.70 -3.25 21.11
CA THR A 121 -4.32 -3.60 20.81
C THR A 121 -3.35 -2.70 21.56
N GLU A 122 -3.57 -1.39 21.53
CA GLU A 122 -2.78 -0.43 22.29
C GLU A 122 -2.75 -0.77 23.78
N SER A 123 -3.93 -1.02 24.35
CA SER A 123 -4.07 -1.39 25.77
C SER A 123 -3.33 -2.68 26.11
N ALA A 124 -3.41 -3.69 25.23
CA ALA A 124 -2.74 -4.98 25.42
C ALA A 124 -1.21 -4.90 25.31
N LEU A 125 -0.70 -3.94 24.57
CA LEU A 125 0.74 -3.72 24.35
C LEU A 125 1.36 -2.69 25.34
N GLY A 126 0.63 -2.29 26.38
CA GLY A 126 1.12 -1.43 27.44
C GLY A 126 0.57 -0.01 27.45
N GLY A 127 -0.23 0.34 26.46
CA GLY A 127 -0.86 1.69 26.34
C GLY A 127 0.12 2.78 25.89
N ASP A 128 -0.44 3.97 25.63
CA ASP A 128 0.31 5.19 25.31
C ASP A 128 1.28 5.05 24.12
N LEU A 129 0.85 4.29 23.09
CA LEU A 129 1.61 4.03 21.85
C LEU A 129 1.10 4.87 20.67
N VAL A 130 -0.23 5.12 20.60
CA VAL A 130 -0.89 5.81 19.49
C VAL A 130 -0.94 7.30 19.77
N LEU A 131 -0.41 8.12 18.86
CA LEU A 131 -0.52 9.58 18.91
C LEU A 131 -1.80 10.06 18.26
N ASN A 132 -2.08 9.57 17.06
CA ASN A 132 -3.25 9.94 16.28
C ASN A 132 -3.82 8.71 15.54
N ALA A 133 -5.14 8.66 15.41
CA ALA A 133 -5.84 7.74 14.54
C ALA A 133 -6.93 8.50 13.78
N VAL A 134 -6.84 8.51 12.45
CA VAL A 134 -7.79 9.22 11.59
C VAL A 134 -8.48 8.20 10.69
N THR A 135 -9.80 8.12 10.80
CA THR A 135 -10.64 7.26 9.95
C THR A 135 -11.18 8.02 8.76
N THR A 136 -11.21 7.38 7.61
CA THR A 136 -11.77 7.94 6.38
C THR A 136 -12.76 6.93 5.79
N PHE A 137 -13.95 7.41 5.44
CA PHE A 137 -15.00 6.64 4.79
C PHE A 137 -15.02 6.97 3.30
N GLY A 138 -15.25 5.96 2.47
CA GLY A 138 -15.36 6.14 1.03
C GLY A 138 -14.02 6.41 0.34
N ALA A 139 -12.89 6.15 1.00
CA ALA A 139 -11.58 6.31 0.38
C ALA A 139 -10.52 5.42 1.03
N THR A 140 -9.53 5.01 0.23
CA THR A 140 -8.27 4.46 0.74
C THR A 140 -7.26 5.57 0.96
N GLN A 141 -6.30 5.34 1.86
CA GLN A 141 -5.15 6.22 2.08
C GLN A 141 -3.88 5.51 1.62
N GLY A 142 -3.00 6.23 0.94
CA GLY A 142 -1.73 5.71 0.46
C GLY A 142 -0.65 6.78 0.48
N ALA A 143 0.61 6.36 0.36
CA ALA A 143 1.70 7.27 0.08
C ALA A 143 1.51 7.83 -1.34
N GLU A 144 1.75 9.14 -1.51
CA GLU A 144 1.84 9.82 -2.82
C GLU A 144 0.58 9.84 -3.70
N GLY A 145 -0.59 10.09 -3.10
CA GLY A 145 -1.79 10.38 -3.89
C GLY A 145 -2.44 9.18 -4.58
N SER A 146 -2.08 7.96 -4.21
CA SER A 146 -2.72 6.73 -4.67
C SER A 146 -4.04 6.45 -3.95
N SER A 147 -4.77 7.48 -3.52
CA SER A 147 -6.08 7.29 -2.92
C SER A 147 -7.11 6.90 -3.98
N ARG A 148 -7.87 5.85 -3.71
CA ARG A 148 -9.07 5.50 -4.46
C ARG A 148 -10.28 5.98 -3.67
N ASN A 149 -11.29 6.46 -4.38
CA ASN A 149 -12.55 6.90 -3.77
C ASN A 149 -13.68 6.01 -4.29
N ASP A 150 -14.35 5.33 -3.38
CA ASP A 150 -15.58 4.59 -3.65
C ASP A 150 -16.32 4.32 -2.33
N ASP A 151 -17.63 4.09 -2.41
CA ASP A 151 -18.48 3.85 -1.24
C ASP A 151 -18.13 2.56 -0.48
N GLU A 152 -17.50 1.59 -1.15
CA GLU A 152 -17.06 0.31 -0.62
C GLU A 152 -15.69 0.37 0.08
N LEU A 153 -15.09 1.57 0.20
CA LEU A 153 -13.77 1.76 0.77
C LEU A 153 -13.85 2.37 2.15
N GLY A 154 -12.96 1.92 3.02
CA GLY A 154 -12.73 2.52 4.33
C GLY A 154 -11.26 2.47 4.68
N SER A 155 -10.77 3.48 5.39
CA SER A 155 -9.37 3.49 5.80
C SER A 155 -9.14 4.12 7.15
N MET A 156 -7.99 3.80 7.73
CA MET A 156 -7.51 4.40 8.96
C MET A 156 -6.01 4.71 8.81
N LEU A 157 -5.65 5.96 9.07
CA LEU A 157 -4.27 6.38 9.29
C LEU A 157 -3.99 6.26 10.78
N VAL A 158 -2.91 5.59 11.15
CA VAL A 158 -2.47 5.47 12.53
C VAL A 158 -1.06 6.02 12.64
N GLU A 159 -0.87 6.92 13.59
CA GLU A 159 0.43 7.48 13.95
C GLU A 159 0.83 6.99 15.34
N LEU A 160 1.91 6.24 15.40
CA LEU A 160 2.52 5.80 16.65
C LEU A 160 3.56 6.80 17.13
N LYS A 161 3.89 6.76 18.39
CA LYS A 161 5.06 7.46 18.94
C LYS A 161 6.32 7.10 18.16
N PRO A 162 7.29 8.01 18.03
CA PRO A 162 8.60 7.72 17.42
C PRO A 162 9.24 6.44 17.97
N SER A 163 9.94 5.70 17.11
CA SER A 163 10.51 4.39 17.45
C SER A 163 11.50 4.40 18.64
N ASP A 164 12.10 5.54 18.93
CA ASP A 164 12.99 5.77 20.08
C ASP A 164 12.24 6.01 21.40
N GLN A 165 10.94 6.28 21.35
CA GLN A 165 10.08 6.54 22.51
C GLN A 165 9.16 5.37 22.87
N ARG A 166 9.23 4.26 22.14
CA ARG A 166 8.40 3.07 22.36
C ARG A 166 9.22 1.79 22.34
N SER A 167 8.81 0.79 23.11
CA SER A 167 9.42 -0.53 23.13
C SER A 167 8.86 -1.48 22.07
N VAL A 168 7.63 -1.22 21.63
CA VAL A 168 6.90 -2.06 20.66
C VAL A 168 7.25 -1.61 19.25
N ARG A 169 7.61 -2.56 18.37
CA ARG A 169 7.89 -2.31 16.95
C ARG A 169 6.62 -2.32 16.13
N ASN A 170 6.62 -1.61 14.98
CA ASN A 170 5.46 -1.57 14.07
C ASN A 170 5.00 -2.96 13.66
N VAL A 171 5.92 -3.82 13.26
CA VAL A 171 5.60 -5.19 12.82
C VAL A 171 4.86 -5.97 13.92
N GLU A 172 5.27 -5.78 15.18
CA GLU A 172 4.61 -6.41 16.32
C GLU A 172 3.22 -5.81 16.56
N PHE A 173 3.12 -4.47 16.54
CA PHE A 173 1.86 -3.75 16.71
C PHE A 173 0.85 -4.14 15.62
N ILE A 174 1.23 -4.10 14.35
CA ILE A 174 0.38 -4.44 13.20
C ILE A 174 -0.07 -5.91 13.29
N ARG A 175 0.84 -6.82 13.64
CA ARG A 175 0.52 -8.24 13.81
C ARG A 175 -0.53 -8.47 14.91
N GLU A 176 -0.34 -7.83 16.06
CA GLU A 176 -1.26 -7.95 17.19
C GLU A 176 -2.61 -7.25 16.92
N TRP A 177 -2.59 -6.15 16.20
CA TRP A 177 -3.82 -5.49 15.77
C TRP A 177 -4.60 -6.35 14.77
N ARG A 178 -3.94 -6.88 13.74
CA ARG A 178 -4.57 -7.76 12.74
C ARG A 178 -5.27 -8.97 13.33
N LYS A 179 -4.74 -9.52 14.43
CA LYS A 179 -5.38 -10.65 15.14
C LYS A 179 -6.68 -10.29 15.85
N ARG A 180 -6.88 -9.02 16.19
CA ARG A 180 -8.04 -8.52 16.95
C ARG A 180 -9.12 -7.91 16.07
N ILE A 181 -8.82 -7.72 14.79
CA ILE A 181 -9.82 -7.22 13.85
C ILE A 181 -10.75 -8.37 13.46
N ASP A 182 -12.02 -8.21 13.72
CA ASP A 182 -13.06 -9.13 13.26
C ASP A 182 -13.43 -8.80 11.82
N LEU A 183 -13.10 -9.70 10.89
CA LEU A 183 -13.38 -9.51 9.46
C LEU A 183 -14.84 -9.87 9.15
N PRO A 184 -15.67 -8.93 8.68
CA PRO A 184 -17.05 -9.23 8.34
C PRO A 184 -17.15 -9.94 6.98
N ALA A 185 -18.30 -10.56 6.74
CA ALA A 185 -18.62 -11.07 5.40
C ALA A 185 -18.65 -9.93 4.38
N GLY A 186 -18.16 -10.19 3.16
CA GLY A 186 -18.13 -9.21 2.08
C GLY A 186 -16.89 -8.32 2.07
N ILE A 187 -15.93 -8.50 2.99
CA ILE A 187 -14.62 -7.87 2.86
C ILE A 187 -13.83 -8.56 1.74
N ASP A 188 -13.30 -7.76 0.84
CA ASP A 188 -12.46 -8.19 -0.28
C ASP A 188 -10.99 -8.19 0.14
N SER A 189 -10.53 -7.08 0.74
CA SER A 189 -9.15 -6.99 1.24
C SER A 189 -9.04 -6.08 2.46
N LEU A 190 -8.07 -6.40 3.33
CA LEU A 190 -7.61 -5.54 4.42
C LEU A 190 -6.08 -5.45 4.36
N ASN A 191 -5.57 -4.31 3.92
CA ASN A 191 -4.14 -4.05 3.77
C ASN A 191 -3.67 -3.06 4.82
N ILE A 192 -2.68 -3.46 5.62
CA ILE A 192 -2.05 -2.60 6.64
C ILE A 192 -0.61 -2.37 6.21
N ASN A 193 -0.34 -1.17 5.72
CA ASN A 193 0.94 -0.81 5.12
C ASN A 193 1.62 0.32 5.88
N GLU A 194 2.90 0.17 6.16
CA GLU A 194 3.72 1.24 6.70
C GLU A 194 4.00 2.29 5.63
N ARG A 195 4.08 3.56 6.06
CA ARG A 195 4.57 4.63 5.19
C ARG A 195 6.06 4.47 4.99
N GLN A 196 6.45 3.84 3.90
CA GLN A 196 7.87 3.65 3.58
C GLN A 196 8.49 4.91 2.99
N ALA A 197 9.72 5.22 3.39
CA ALA A 197 10.56 6.20 2.71
C ALA A 197 11.36 5.50 1.61
N GLY A 198 11.53 6.13 0.46
CA GLY A 198 12.25 5.56 -0.68
C GLY A 198 11.43 5.60 -1.97
N PRO A 199 11.87 4.93 -3.04
CA PRO A 199 11.11 4.86 -4.28
C PRO A 199 9.69 4.32 -4.03
N PRO A 200 8.67 4.92 -4.66
CA PRO A 200 7.29 4.46 -4.52
C PRO A 200 7.14 3.04 -5.07
N GLY A 201 6.22 2.28 -4.49
CA GLY A 201 5.90 0.93 -4.92
C GLY A 201 5.92 -0.08 -3.79
N ARG A 202 5.29 -1.22 -4.04
CA ARG A 202 5.30 -2.39 -3.15
C ARG A 202 6.59 -3.19 -3.31
N ASP A 203 6.87 -4.06 -2.37
CA ASP A 203 8.07 -4.90 -2.38
C ASP A 203 8.10 -5.85 -3.59
N VAL A 204 6.94 -6.38 -3.97
CA VAL A 204 6.76 -7.15 -5.21
C VAL A 204 5.70 -6.46 -6.06
N ASN A 205 5.99 -6.25 -7.33
CA ASN A 205 5.05 -5.74 -8.32
C ASN A 205 5.23 -6.51 -9.64
N VAL A 206 4.20 -7.25 -10.01
CA VAL A 206 4.12 -8.00 -11.27
C VAL A 206 3.08 -7.34 -12.15
N ARG A 207 3.52 -6.70 -13.22
CA ARG A 207 2.61 -6.15 -14.23
C ARG A 207 2.32 -7.19 -15.29
N LEU A 208 1.03 -7.42 -15.55
CA LEU A 208 0.56 -8.23 -16.67
C LEU A 208 -0.05 -7.30 -17.72
N THR A 209 0.23 -7.56 -19.00
CA THR A 209 -0.33 -6.79 -20.12
C THR A 209 -0.96 -7.73 -21.15
N GLY A 210 -2.11 -7.32 -21.70
CA GLY A 210 -2.85 -8.12 -22.66
C GLY A 210 -3.91 -7.31 -23.39
N ASP A 211 -4.63 -7.95 -24.30
CA ASP A 211 -5.65 -7.29 -25.12
C ASP A 211 -7.09 -7.58 -24.62
N ASN A 212 -7.27 -8.57 -23.75
CA ASN A 212 -8.57 -8.97 -23.22
C ASN A 212 -8.61 -8.81 -21.70
N ALA A 213 -9.53 -7.99 -21.20
CA ALA A 213 -9.65 -7.65 -19.79
C ALA A 213 -10.00 -8.86 -18.90
N GLU A 214 -10.87 -9.78 -19.36
CA GLU A 214 -11.24 -10.96 -18.57
C GLU A 214 -10.09 -11.96 -18.45
N GLN A 215 -9.34 -12.19 -19.55
CA GLN A 215 -8.16 -13.05 -19.51
C GLN A 215 -7.08 -12.45 -18.61
N LEU A 216 -6.90 -11.13 -18.70
CA LEU A 216 -5.94 -10.40 -17.89
C LEU A 216 -6.27 -10.51 -16.40
N LYS A 217 -7.55 -10.35 -16.03
CA LYS A 217 -8.01 -10.50 -14.65
C LYS A 217 -7.80 -11.93 -14.13
N ARG A 218 -8.18 -12.95 -14.91
CA ARG A 218 -7.98 -14.34 -14.52
C ARG A 218 -6.50 -14.67 -14.32
N ALA A 219 -5.64 -14.14 -15.20
CA ALA A 219 -4.19 -14.28 -15.03
C ALA A 219 -3.71 -13.60 -13.75
N ALA A 220 -4.21 -12.40 -13.46
CA ALA A 220 -3.88 -11.69 -12.23
C ALA A 220 -4.33 -12.44 -10.97
N ASP A 221 -5.53 -13.00 -10.97
CA ASP A 221 -6.07 -13.80 -9.87
C ASP A 221 -5.19 -15.04 -9.60
N GLU A 222 -4.76 -15.74 -10.66
CA GLU A 222 -3.85 -16.90 -10.52
C GLU A 222 -2.46 -16.48 -10.03
N VAL A 223 -1.91 -15.35 -10.50
CA VAL A 223 -0.65 -14.80 -10.00
C VAL A 223 -0.77 -14.39 -8.53
N ALA A 224 -1.88 -13.74 -8.15
CA ALA A 224 -2.14 -13.36 -6.77
C ALA A 224 -2.26 -14.60 -5.86
N GLN A 225 -2.93 -15.64 -6.31
CA GLN A 225 -3.02 -16.92 -5.59
C GLN A 225 -1.64 -17.57 -5.44
N ALA A 226 -0.84 -17.59 -6.51
CA ALA A 226 0.52 -18.15 -6.47
C ALA A 226 1.40 -17.36 -5.48
N LEU A 227 1.35 -16.02 -5.51
CA LEU A 227 2.06 -15.16 -4.56
C LEU A 227 1.65 -15.45 -3.12
N SER A 228 0.36 -15.59 -2.84
CA SER A 228 -0.15 -15.82 -1.48
C SER A 228 0.30 -17.14 -0.85
N THR A 229 0.75 -18.10 -1.66
CA THR A 229 1.30 -19.37 -1.17
C THR A 229 2.78 -19.31 -0.79
N LEU A 230 3.50 -18.25 -1.20
CA LEU A 230 4.93 -18.12 -0.95
C LEU A 230 5.21 -17.64 0.48
N PRO A 231 6.23 -18.20 1.14
CA PRO A 231 6.60 -17.78 2.50
C PRO A 231 6.99 -16.31 2.56
N GLY A 232 6.50 -15.58 3.54
CA GLY A 232 6.86 -14.17 3.77
C GLY A 232 6.06 -13.17 2.93
N VAL A 233 5.27 -13.62 1.98
CA VAL A 233 4.38 -12.74 1.19
C VAL A 233 3.16 -12.35 2.04
N LEU A 234 2.82 -11.07 2.00
CA LEU A 234 1.72 -10.46 2.74
C LEU A 234 0.92 -9.54 1.81
N ASP A 235 -0.37 -9.36 2.12
CA ASP A 235 -1.21 -8.33 1.53
C ASP A 235 -1.17 -8.29 -0.01
N VAL A 236 -1.41 -9.46 -0.63
CA VAL A 236 -1.48 -9.57 -2.09
C VAL A 236 -2.75 -8.91 -2.59
N GLU A 237 -2.62 -8.02 -3.57
CA GLU A 237 -3.75 -7.35 -4.22
C GLU A 237 -3.45 -7.08 -5.70
N ASP A 238 -4.49 -6.92 -6.49
CA ASP A 238 -4.40 -6.41 -7.85
C ASP A 238 -5.13 -5.06 -7.98
N ASP A 239 -4.80 -4.32 -9.02
CA ASP A 239 -5.35 -2.99 -9.28
C ASP A 239 -6.51 -2.99 -10.30
N MET A 240 -7.10 -4.17 -10.56
CA MET A 240 -8.24 -4.37 -11.47
C MET A 240 -9.43 -4.99 -10.73
N PRO A 241 -10.02 -4.30 -9.74
CA PRO A 241 -11.12 -4.83 -8.95
C PRO A 241 -12.38 -5.01 -9.79
N TRP A 242 -13.16 -6.03 -9.46
CA TRP A 242 -14.50 -6.19 -10.00
C TRP A 242 -15.37 -5.00 -9.60
N GLY A 243 -16.11 -4.47 -10.56
CA GLY A 243 -17.10 -3.42 -10.32
C GLY A 243 -18.42 -4.00 -9.81
N ARG A 244 -19.39 -3.10 -9.62
CA ARG A 244 -20.75 -3.49 -9.22
C ARG A 244 -21.41 -4.35 -10.29
N GLU A 245 -22.26 -5.27 -9.83
CA GLU A 245 -23.16 -5.98 -10.74
C GLU A 245 -24.03 -4.99 -11.49
N GLN A 246 -24.09 -5.16 -12.81
CA GLN A 246 -24.84 -4.31 -13.71
C GLN A 246 -26.03 -5.09 -14.28
N LEU A 247 -27.18 -4.49 -14.18
CA LEU A 247 -28.39 -4.99 -14.82
C LEU A 247 -28.52 -4.34 -16.20
N ILE A 248 -28.17 -5.09 -17.24
CA ILE A 248 -28.28 -4.63 -18.62
C ILE A 248 -29.66 -5.02 -19.14
N TYR A 249 -30.47 -4.02 -19.46
CA TYR A 249 -31.79 -4.26 -20.02
C TYR A 249 -31.82 -4.01 -21.53
N GLN A 250 -32.57 -4.87 -22.23
CA GLN A 250 -32.85 -4.74 -23.62
C GLN A 250 -34.36 -4.88 -23.83
N VAL A 251 -34.91 -4.12 -24.76
CA VAL A 251 -36.34 -4.27 -25.11
C VAL A 251 -36.51 -5.66 -25.73
N SER A 252 -37.54 -6.40 -25.28
CA SER A 252 -37.87 -7.70 -25.83
C SER A 252 -38.58 -7.53 -27.21
N ALA A 253 -38.60 -8.60 -28.02
CA ALA A 253 -39.35 -8.59 -29.29
C ALA A 253 -40.83 -8.20 -29.12
N TYR A 254 -41.44 -8.56 -28.00
CA TYR A 254 -42.78 -8.15 -27.64
C TYR A 254 -42.86 -6.66 -27.34
N GLY A 255 -41.89 -6.12 -26.60
CA GLY A 255 -41.80 -4.67 -26.35
C GLY A 255 -41.62 -3.84 -27.63
N GLU A 256 -40.77 -4.33 -28.55
CA GLU A 256 -40.60 -3.70 -29.88
C GLU A 256 -41.89 -3.72 -30.70
N ALA A 257 -42.59 -4.84 -30.68
CA ALA A 257 -43.91 -4.94 -31.36
C ALA A 257 -44.98 -3.99 -30.80
N LEU A 258 -44.83 -3.60 -29.51
CA LEU A 258 -45.66 -2.56 -28.88
C LEU A 258 -45.14 -1.14 -29.10
N GLY A 259 -44.09 -0.96 -29.90
CA GLY A 259 -43.50 0.32 -30.24
C GLY A 259 -42.58 0.91 -29.18
N LEU A 260 -42.16 0.12 -28.16
CA LEU A 260 -41.15 0.56 -27.18
C LEU A 260 -39.78 0.61 -27.81
N THR A 261 -39.02 1.63 -27.44
CA THR A 261 -37.59 1.75 -27.73
C THR A 261 -36.79 1.62 -26.45
N THR A 262 -35.52 1.25 -26.56
CA THR A 262 -34.61 1.21 -25.41
C THR A 262 -34.51 2.57 -24.70
N VAL A 263 -34.55 3.67 -25.47
CA VAL A 263 -34.50 5.03 -24.91
C VAL A 263 -35.73 5.34 -24.08
N GLU A 264 -36.94 4.98 -24.60
CA GLU A 264 -38.21 5.21 -23.89
C GLU A 264 -38.30 4.38 -22.61
N LEU A 265 -37.91 3.10 -22.70
CA LEU A 265 -37.82 2.22 -21.54
C LEU A 265 -36.83 2.77 -20.47
N GLY A 266 -35.63 3.16 -20.91
CA GLY A 266 -34.61 3.74 -20.02
C GLY A 266 -35.07 5.04 -19.37
N ARG A 267 -35.81 5.89 -20.09
CA ARG A 267 -36.37 7.12 -19.54
C ARG A 267 -37.38 6.84 -18.42
N GLN A 268 -38.25 5.86 -18.61
CA GLN A 268 -39.24 5.49 -17.58
C GLN A 268 -38.58 4.84 -16.36
N LEU A 269 -37.61 3.95 -16.56
CA LEU A 269 -36.83 3.36 -15.46
C LEU A 269 -36.07 4.44 -14.67
N ARG A 270 -35.41 5.35 -15.38
CA ARG A 270 -34.69 6.46 -14.75
C ARG A 270 -35.61 7.37 -13.94
N ALA A 271 -36.76 7.73 -14.50
CA ALA A 271 -37.77 8.55 -13.81
C ALA A 271 -38.27 7.88 -12.51
N ALA A 272 -38.41 6.54 -12.51
CA ALA A 272 -38.83 5.81 -11.32
C ALA A 272 -37.73 5.71 -10.24
N PHE A 273 -36.52 5.33 -10.63
CA PHE A 273 -35.45 5.03 -9.67
C PHE A 273 -34.58 6.23 -9.33
N ASP A 274 -34.14 7.03 -10.29
CA ASP A 274 -33.36 8.24 -10.09
C ASP A 274 -34.21 9.48 -9.81
N GLY A 275 -35.44 9.41 -10.28
CA GLY A 275 -36.42 10.47 -10.17
C GLY A 275 -36.41 11.47 -11.34
N GLN A 276 -37.44 12.28 -11.36
CA GLN A 276 -37.61 13.38 -12.30
C GLN A 276 -37.79 14.69 -11.55
N ILE A 277 -37.01 15.70 -11.92
CA ILE A 277 -37.18 17.06 -11.40
C ILE A 277 -38.48 17.63 -11.94
N ALA A 278 -39.45 17.85 -11.09
CA ALA A 278 -40.76 18.40 -11.42
C ALA A 278 -40.73 19.93 -11.44
N GLN A 279 -39.94 20.54 -10.55
CA GLN A 279 -39.82 21.98 -10.40
C GLN A 279 -38.49 22.36 -9.78
N ILE A 280 -37.96 23.50 -10.17
CA ILE A 280 -36.85 24.18 -9.51
C ILE A 280 -37.34 25.55 -9.10
N TYR A 281 -37.13 25.95 -7.88
CA TYR A 281 -37.46 27.29 -7.38
C TYR A 281 -36.36 27.82 -6.43
N GLN A 282 -36.33 29.13 -6.32
CA GLN A 282 -35.37 29.82 -5.47
C GLN A 282 -36.00 30.07 -4.10
N ASP A 283 -35.30 29.66 -3.02
CA ASP A 283 -35.61 29.98 -1.64
C ASP A 283 -34.47 30.81 -1.04
N GLY A 284 -34.63 32.11 -1.04
CA GLY A 284 -33.57 33.03 -0.65
C GLY A 284 -32.38 32.99 -1.58
N ARG A 285 -31.23 32.44 -1.12
CA ARG A 285 -30.01 32.24 -1.92
C ARG A 285 -29.86 30.84 -2.45
N ASP A 286 -30.66 29.88 -2.01
CA ASP A 286 -30.55 28.48 -2.33
C ASP A 286 -31.53 28.10 -3.45
N GLU A 287 -31.06 27.27 -4.38
CA GLU A 287 -31.88 26.65 -5.42
C GLU A 287 -32.46 25.35 -4.88
N MET A 288 -33.77 25.24 -4.88
CA MET A 288 -34.52 24.09 -4.37
C MET A 288 -35.07 23.27 -5.53
N GLU A 289 -34.72 22.00 -5.61
CA GLU A 289 -35.23 21.02 -6.56
C GLU A 289 -36.37 20.21 -5.94
N VAL A 290 -37.52 20.18 -6.61
CA VAL A 290 -38.62 19.24 -6.32
C VAL A 290 -38.45 18.02 -7.20
N ARG A 291 -38.03 16.92 -6.63
CA ARG A 291 -37.80 15.65 -7.36
C ARG A 291 -38.87 14.63 -6.97
N VAL A 292 -39.49 14.05 -7.98
CA VAL A 292 -40.49 12.98 -7.85
C VAL A 292 -39.81 11.64 -8.19
N GLN A 293 -39.83 10.69 -7.27
CA GLN A 293 -39.21 9.36 -7.44
C GLN A 293 -39.98 8.32 -6.64
N LEU A 294 -39.67 7.03 -6.87
CA LEU A 294 -40.21 5.96 -6.01
C LEU A 294 -39.70 6.10 -4.57
N PRO A 295 -40.48 5.66 -3.57
CA PRO A 295 -40.00 5.59 -2.20
C PRO A 295 -38.69 4.79 -2.07
N ARG A 296 -37.87 5.13 -1.09
CA ARG A 296 -36.55 4.51 -0.89
C ARG A 296 -36.64 3.00 -0.77
N GLU A 297 -37.60 2.50 0.01
CA GLU A 297 -37.79 1.07 0.24
C GLU A 297 -38.07 0.30 -1.05
N GLN A 298 -38.76 0.94 -2.02
CA GLN A 298 -39.03 0.34 -3.32
C GLN A 298 -37.82 0.41 -4.26
N ARG A 299 -37.04 1.51 -4.20
CA ARG A 299 -35.86 1.65 -5.05
C ARG A 299 -34.71 0.70 -4.68
N GLU A 300 -34.65 0.29 -3.42
CA GLU A 300 -33.62 -0.62 -2.88
C GLU A 300 -33.99 -2.10 -3.02
N GLN A 301 -35.16 -2.43 -3.59
CA GLN A 301 -35.62 -3.80 -3.73
C GLN A 301 -35.68 -4.25 -5.19
N TYR A 302 -35.00 -5.35 -5.50
CA TYR A 302 -35.05 -5.98 -6.83
C TYR A 302 -36.47 -6.36 -7.25
N SER A 303 -37.32 -6.82 -6.31
CA SER A 303 -38.71 -7.15 -6.54
C SER A 303 -39.56 -5.98 -7.07
N THR A 304 -39.08 -4.74 -6.95
CA THR A 304 -39.74 -3.59 -7.55
C THR A 304 -39.65 -3.62 -9.08
N LEU A 305 -38.51 -4.04 -9.65
CA LEU A 305 -38.39 -4.24 -11.11
C LEU A 305 -39.34 -5.31 -11.60
N GLU A 306 -39.52 -6.42 -10.88
CA GLU A 306 -40.43 -7.50 -11.29
C GLU A 306 -41.89 -7.06 -11.31
N ARG A 307 -42.30 -6.15 -10.43
CA ARG A 307 -43.69 -5.68 -10.30
C ARG A 307 -43.98 -4.39 -11.07
N MET A 308 -42.94 -3.76 -11.60
CA MET A 308 -43.05 -2.48 -12.28
C MET A 308 -43.85 -2.62 -13.58
N THR A 309 -44.67 -1.61 -13.88
CA THR A 309 -45.37 -1.49 -15.17
C THR A 309 -44.79 -0.34 -15.97
N ILE A 310 -44.71 -0.54 -17.28
CA ILE A 310 -44.20 0.42 -18.25
C ILE A 310 -45.37 0.89 -19.15
N ARG A 311 -45.40 2.17 -19.38
CA ARG A 311 -46.36 2.76 -20.32
C ARG A 311 -45.86 2.60 -21.76
N VAL A 312 -46.66 1.93 -22.60
CA VAL A 312 -46.38 1.80 -24.03
C VAL A 312 -46.95 3.00 -24.83
N PRO A 313 -46.50 3.23 -26.07
CA PRO A 313 -46.88 4.42 -26.86
C PRO A 313 -48.40 4.58 -27.08
N ASP A 314 -49.16 3.50 -27.09
CA ASP A 314 -50.63 3.54 -27.21
C ASP A 314 -51.34 3.92 -25.90
N GLY A 315 -50.59 4.16 -24.82
CA GLY A 315 -51.10 4.61 -23.52
C GLY A 315 -51.42 3.50 -22.53
N ARG A 316 -51.38 2.23 -22.93
CA ARG A 316 -51.57 1.08 -22.02
C ARG A 316 -50.38 0.87 -21.12
N PHE A 317 -50.59 0.19 -20.00
CA PHE A 317 -49.55 -0.27 -19.10
C PHE A 317 -49.31 -1.76 -19.24
N VAL A 318 -48.07 -2.19 -19.38
CA VAL A 318 -47.66 -3.59 -19.48
C VAL A 318 -46.60 -3.86 -18.44
N SER A 319 -46.50 -5.11 -17.97
CA SER A 319 -45.49 -5.49 -17.01
C SER A 319 -44.07 -5.37 -17.62
N LEU A 320 -43.14 -4.80 -16.88
CA LEU A 320 -41.76 -4.60 -17.28
C LEU A 320 -41.08 -5.89 -17.74
N ASN A 321 -41.32 -7.00 -17.04
CA ASN A 321 -40.75 -8.30 -17.35
C ASN A 321 -41.23 -8.92 -18.68
N GLN A 322 -42.31 -8.44 -19.24
CA GLN A 322 -42.81 -8.89 -20.57
C GLN A 322 -42.14 -8.15 -21.72
N VAL A 323 -41.75 -6.91 -21.49
CA VAL A 323 -41.22 -6.00 -22.53
C VAL A 323 -39.71 -5.82 -22.45
N MET A 324 -39.07 -6.46 -21.50
CA MET A 324 -37.62 -6.33 -21.22
C MET A 324 -36.99 -7.70 -21.03
N ASN A 325 -35.82 -7.88 -21.61
CA ASN A 325 -34.85 -8.92 -21.23
C ASN A 325 -33.80 -8.30 -20.32
N LEU A 326 -33.53 -8.97 -19.24
CA LEU A 326 -32.54 -8.53 -18.26
C LEU A 326 -31.32 -9.48 -18.30
N ASP A 327 -30.17 -8.92 -18.54
CA ASP A 327 -28.87 -9.61 -18.52
C ASP A 327 -28.05 -9.12 -17.33
N HIS A 328 -27.47 -10.04 -16.59
CA HIS A 328 -26.61 -9.73 -15.45
C HIS A 328 -25.16 -9.74 -15.91
N ARG A 329 -24.46 -8.64 -15.74
CA ARG A 329 -23.04 -8.53 -16.06
C ARG A 329 -22.29 -7.91 -14.89
N GLN A 330 -21.05 -8.34 -14.74
CA GLN A 330 -20.12 -7.68 -13.85
C GLN A 330 -18.99 -7.12 -14.70
N GLY A 331 -18.80 -5.83 -14.62
CA GLY A 331 -17.69 -5.12 -15.27
C GLY A 331 -16.52 -4.93 -14.32
N PHE A 332 -15.49 -4.23 -14.76
CA PHE A 332 -14.39 -3.82 -13.91
C PHE A 332 -14.62 -2.39 -13.41
N GLN A 333 -14.25 -2.10 -12.18
CA GLN A 333 -14.34 -0.76 -11.60
C GLN A 333 -13.35 0.19 -12.27
N ALA A 334 -12.15 -0.31 -12.60
CA ALA A 334 -11.11 0.44 -13.28
C ALA A 334 -10.38 -0.45 -14.29
N LEU A 335 -10.07 0.11 -15.46
CA LEU A 335 -9.19 -0.49 -16.46
C LEU A 335 -7.99 0.44 -16.64
N ARG A 336 -6.79 -0.10 -16.46
CA ARG A 336 -5.55 0.64 -16.62
C ARG A 336 -4.86 0.25 -17.91
N HIS A 337 -4.06 1.16 -18.43
CA HIS A 337 -3.23 0.93 -19.60
C HIS A 337 -1.78 1.29 -19.27
N ALA A 338 -0.87 0.43 -19.70
CA ALA A 338 0.56 0.69 -19.72
C ALA A 338 1.06 0.53 -21.16
N GLU A 339 1.77 1.53 -21.65
CA GLU A 339 2.33 1.52 -23.03
C GLU A 339 1.26 1.25 -24.13
N GLY A 340 0.05 1.77 -23.92
CA GLY A 340 -1.06 1.62 -24.88
C GLY A 340 -1.77 0.26 -24.87
N LYS A 341 -1.44 -0.64 -23.90
CA LYS A 341 -2.12 -1.93 -23.71
C LYS A 341 -2.82 -1.98 -22.36
N LEU A 342 -3.87 -2.78 -22.27
CA LEU A 342 -4.47 -3.07 -20.97
C LEU A 342 -3.42 -3.70 -20.06
N ALA A 343 -3.39 -3.24 -18.83
CA ALA A 343 -2.45 -3.68 -17.81
C ALA A 343 -3.16 -3.92 -16.49
N VAL A 344 -2.67 -4.89 -15.74
CA VAL A 344 -3.00 -5.11 -14.33
C VAL A 344 -1.72 -5.31 -13.55
N GLU A 345 -1.63 -4.70 -12.39
CA GLU A 345 -0.52 -4.86 -11.47
C GLU A 345 -0.95 -5.72 -10.28
N VAL A 346 -0.24 -6.84 -10.10
CA VAL A 346 -0.38 -7.68 -8.90
C VAL A 346 0.75 -7.33 -7.96
N THR A 347 0.42 -6.85 -6.79
CA THR A 347 1.38 -6.32 -5.83
C THR A 347 1.29 -7.04 -4.49
N SER A 348 2.41 -7.12 -3.78
CA SER A 348 2.43 -7.63 -2.41
C SER A 348 3.46 -6.93 -1.54
N ALA A 349 3.25 -6.99 -0.22
CA ALA A 349 4.24 -6.66 0.78
C ALA A 349 5.03 -7.92 1.18
N LEU A 350 6.24 -7.74 1.72
CA LEU A 350 7.09 -8.83 2.18
C LEU A 350 7.47 -8.68 3.66
N ASN A 351 7.46 -9.81 4.35
CA ASN A 351 8.18 -9.92 5.61
C ASN A 351 9.66 -10.20 5.29
N THR A 352 10.46 -9.16 5.27
CA THR A 352 11.89 -9.22 4.92
C THR A 352 12.75 -10.09 5.86
N ASN A 353 12.20 -10.52 7.01
CA ASN A 353 12.85 -11.50 7.88
C ASN A 353 12.67 -12.95 7.41
N VAL A 354 11.75 -13.20 6.47
CA VAL A 354 11.38 -14.54 5.98
C VAL A 354 11.83 -14.76 4.55
N ALA A 355 11.64 -13.77 3.66
CA ALA A 355 11.99 -13.85 2.26
C ALA A 355 12.48 -12.50 1.73
N THR A 356 13.30 -12.53 0.69
CA THR A 356 13.70 -11.33 -0.05
C THR A 356 12.82 -11.18 -1.31
N THR A 357 12.78 -9.98 -1.88
CA THR A 357 12.10 -9.75 -3.16
C THR A 357 12.62 -10.68 -4.25
N ASP A 358 13.95 -10.87 -4.32
CA ASP A 358 14.60 -11.73 -5.31
C ASP A 358 14.18 -13.20 -5.18
N ASP A 359 14.06 -13.72 -3.95
CA ASP A 359 13.63 -15.10 -3.72
C ASP A 359 12.20 -15.32 -4.21
N VAL A 360 11.31 -14.36 -3.97
CA VAL A 360 9.91 -14.41 -4.41
C VAL A 360 9.80 -14.31 -5.92
N LEU A 361 10.52 -13.37 -6.55
CA LEU A 361 10.51 -13.20 -8.00
C LEU A 361 11.10 -14.40 -8.71
N ALA A 362 12.22 -14.94 -8.22
CA ALA A 362 12.83 -16.15 -8.76
C ALA A 362 11.89 -17.37 -8.66
N SER A 363 11.17 -17.49 -7.53
CA SER A 363 10.18 -18.56 -7.33
C SER A 363 9.00 -18.45 -8.29
N LEU A 364 8.49 -17.23 -8.54
CA LEU A 364 7.42 -16.99 -9.51
C LEU A 364 7.89 -17.28 -10.95
N GLN A 365 9.08 -16.81 -11.30
CA GLN A 365 9.63 -16.92 -12.66
C GLN A 365 10.04 -18.34 -13.01
N ALA A 366 10.57 -19.09 -12.05
CA ALA A 366 10.90 -20.53 -12.23
C ALA A 366 9.67 -21.44 -12.11
N GLY A 367 8.57 -20.93 -11.57
CA GLY A 367 7.34 -21.67 -11.28
C GLY A 367 6.15 -21.25 -12.15
N PRO A 368 5.07 -20.73 -11.55
CA PRO A 368 3.77 -20.61 -12.23
C PRO A 368 3.69 -19.47 -13.26
N LEU A 369 4.49 -18.42 -13.17
CA LEU A 369 4.30 -17.20 -13.95
C LEU A 369 4.39 -17.39 -15.47
N PRO A 370 5.38 -18.14 -16.02
CA PRO A 370 5.45 -18.39 -17.46
C PRO A 370 4.26 -19.21 -17.98
N ASP A 371 3.80 -20.19 -17.20
CA ASP A 371 2.67 -21.05 -17.57
C ASP A 371 1.35 -20.26 -17.58
N ILE A 372 1.13 -19.41 -16.57
CA ILE A 372 -0.01 -18.49 -16.49
C ILE A 372 0.02 -17.54 -17.71
N ALA A 373 1.14 -16.90 -17.95
CA ALA A 373 1.31 -15.98 -19.08
C ALA A 373 1.00 -16.63 -20.43
N SER A 374 1.50 -17.83 -20.64
CA SER A 374 1.25 -18.60 -21.86
C SER A 374 -0.23 -19.01 -22.01
N ARG A 375 -0.86 -19.47 -20.91
CA ARG A 375 -2.25 -19.93 -20.89
C ARG A 375 -3.24 -18.84 -21.24
N TYR A 376 -3.02 -17.64 -20.70
CA TYR A 376 -3.91 -16.49 -20.90
C TYR A 376 -3.48 -15.56 -22.04
N GLY A 377 -2.34 -15.83 -22.69
CA GLY A 377 -1.83 -15.00 -23.78
C GLY A 377 -1.43 -13.59 -23.33
N VAL A 378 -0.99 -13.44 -22.07
CA VAL A 378 -0.54 -12.18 -21.48
C VAL A 378 0.97 -12.11 -21.39
N ARG A 379 1.52 -10.91 -21.35
CA ARG A 379 2.94 -10.67 -21.07
C ARG A 379 3.10 -10.18 -19.65
N TYR A 380 4.23 -10.47 -19.03
CA TYR A 380 4.55 -9.97 -17.69
C TYR A 380 5.85 -9.18 -17.68
N SER A 381 5.95 -8.26 -16.74
CA SER A 381 7.17 -7.52 -16.37
C SER A 381 7.17 -7.29 -14.86
N PHE A 382 8.36 -7.12 -14.31
CA PHE A 382 8.52 -6.72 -12.92
C PHE A 382 8.72 -5.21 -12.86
N GLU A 383 8.07 -4.53 -11.93
CA GLU A 383 8.03 -3.07 -11.86
C GLU A 383 8.40 -2.56 -10.45
N GLY A 384 8.65 -1.24 -10.37
CA GLY A 384 8.98 -0.59 -9.11
C GLY A 384 10.29 -1.08 -8.51
N ARG A 385 10.32 -1.35 -7.21
CA ARG A 385 11.51 -1.85 -6.51
C ARG A 385 12.04 -3.17 -7.05
N SER A 386 11.18 -3.94 -7.67
CA SER A 386 11.51 -5.22 -8.29
C SER A 386 12.14 -5.08 -9.69
N ALA A 387 12.08 -3.90 -10.31
CA ALA A 387 12.71 -3.64 -11.63
C ALA A 387 14.17 -3.17 -11.53
N ASP A 388 14.55 -2.59 -10.38
CA ASP A 388 15.88 -1.98 -10.16
C ASP A 388 16.90 -2.96 -9.55
N GLN A 389 16.54 -4.22 -9.36
CA GLN A 389 17.36 -5.31 -8.84
C GLN A 389 17.67 -6.32 -9.94
#